data_920de7c727e4d6dfa7c0d61f97be6156
#
_entry.id   920de7c727e4d6dfa7c0d61f97be6156
#
_cell.length_a   1.000
_cell.length_b   1.000
_cell.length_c   1.000
_cell.angle_alpha   90.00
_cell.angle_beta   90.00
_cell.angle_gamma   90.00
#
_symmetry.space_group_name_H-M   'P 1'
#
loop_
_entity.id
_entity.type
_entity.pdbx_description
1 polymer ?
#
loop_
_entity_poly.entity_id
_entity_poly.type
_entity_poly.pdbx_seq_one_letter_code
_entity_poly.pdbx_strand_id
1 'polypeptide(L)'
;STVSKIVNNKAENINIETRNRVLKIVKEYNYTPYGTAKSLSNAKTFLIGVLLKHSSQTNLLENGIMESAQRHGYNVLICDSNDSQEQELKHITALCRHHVDGVIWEPVCEDSMERQRYFKEMNIPFSFINIPSPGISQCLDFTLMGYAAAQKLLDYRHTNIACLTKPGSFRSAMVFEGFKKCLFDHEIPYTEDMQISIFDKDFYTKISLQGFTGIVSTHFESALALYAKVDSFHYHIPSDLSLVSLREDAREAIRFPRISSIRIPYRRFGENVCENLIAECEQAKPSELLTLKPEDLLLDHEDSIDAPPSFRYKKIVVVGSINTDITLNVDEAPKPGTTVITTSSSTTLGGKGANQAIGAAKLGREVVILGKTGNDFDSNVVYDTLKKEHVLTHGLRRDSRALTGKAYIHVLKDAESSITILPGANLHLTPEDILSREHLFEGCGYCLISTEIPEETVIQSLKTAKNHQGKTIVKPAALSALPEGLLENTDIFVPNKNEAAVLCPGEASVEKQADFFLSKGCPVVIITLGHKGCYLRTSEESLYFPASNFPSVDSTGGADAFIAALASYLTEGYPLTKAIRIASYAAGFCVSRTGVVPALIDRPSLENHIKINEPDLLFPQKQKS
;
A
#
# COMPACT_ATOMS: atom_id res chain seq x y z
N SER A 1 -18.30 -69.65 4.49
CA SER A 1 -19.11 -70.02 5.66
C SER A 1 -20.49 -69.37 5.57
N THR A 2 -21.48 -69.93 6.29
CA THR A 2 -22.86 -69.38 6.34
C THR A 2 -22.85 -67.92 6.85
N VAL A 3 -22.01 -67.59 7.79
CA VAL A 3 -21.82 -66.24 8.33
C VAL A 3 -21.36 -65.26 7.23
N SER A 4 -20.36 -65.64 6.45
CA SER A 4 -19.83 -64.81 5.35
C SER A 4 -20.88 -64.57 4.25
N LYS A 5 -21.74 -65.52 3.96
CA LYS A 5 -22.82 -65.32 2.96
C LYS A 5 -23.89 -64.34 3.46
N ILE A 6 -24.22 -64.40 4.75
CA ILE A 6 -25.21 -63.52 5.39
C ILE A 6 -24.70 -62.11 5.49
N VAL A 7 -23.45 -61.88 5.92
CA VAL A 7 -22.82 -60.56 6.11
C VAL A 7 -22.60 -59.85 4.74
N ASN A 8 -22.35 -60.64 3.66
CA ASN A 8 -22.15 -60.10 2.31
C ASN A 8 -23.45 -60.08 1.46
N ASN A 9 -24.63 -60.13 2.05
CA ASN A 9 -25.93 -60.12 1.35
C ASN A 9 -26.13 -61.17 0.25
N LYS A 10 -25.39 -62.29 0.29
CA LYS A 10 -25.45 -63.42 -0.67
C LYS A 10 -26.20 -64.61 -0.07
N ALA A 11 -27.27 -64.36 0.71
CA ALA A 11 -27.94 -65.38 1.54
C ALA A 11 -29.33 -65.76 1.03
N GLU A 12 -29.57 -65.72 -0.29
CA GLU A 12 -30.89 -66.01 -0.91
C GLU A 12 -31.47 -67.39 -0.52
N ASN A 13 -30.66 -68.38 -0.18
CA ASN A 13 -31.05 -69.73 0.18
C ASN A 13 -30.90 -70.04 1.67
N ILE A 14 -30.83 -69.04 2.57
CA ILE A 14 -30.69 -69.26 4.02
C ILE A 14 -31.98 -68.80 4.72
N ASN A 15 -32.51 -69.69 5.59
CA ASN A 15 -33.74 -69.43 6.37
C ASN A 15 -33.64 -68.10 7.14
N ILE A 16 -34.73 -67.33 7.12
CA ILE A 16 -34.84 -66.00 7.74
C ILE A 16 -34.48 -66.01 9.23
N GLU A 17 -34.86 -67.07 9.98
CA GLU A 17 -34.49 -67.19 11.40
C GLU A 17 -32.97 -67.30 11.62
N THR A 18 -32.31 -68.11 10.80
CA THR A 18 -30.85 -68.31 10.85
C THR A 18 -30.14 -66.99 10.45
N ARG A 19 -30.69 -66.26 9.44
CA ARG A 19 -30.16 -64.96 9.01
C ARG A 19 -30.26 -63.96 10.14
N ASN A 20 -31.41 -63.82 10.78
CA ASN A 20 -31.64 -62.86 11.85
C ASN A 20 -30.78 -63.19 13.10
N ARG A 21 -30.61 -64.48 13.44
CA ARG A 21 -29.76 -64.93 14.55
C ARG A 21 -28.29 -64.58 14.27
N VAL A 22 -27.79 -64.81 13.07
CA VAL A 22 -26.40 -64.49 12.70
C VAL A 22 -26.19 -62.97 12.68
N LEU A 23 -27.11 -62.18 12.12
CA LEU A 23 -27.01 -60.75 12.11
C LEU A 23 -27.03 -60.15 13.54
N LYS A 24 -27.81 -60.73 14.47
CA LYS A 24 -27.82 -60.34 15.89
C LYS A 24 -26.47 -60.59 16.54
N ILE A 25 -25.88 -61.79 16.35
CA ILE A 25 -24.55 -62.16 16.85
C ILE A 25 -23.47 -61.25 16.25
N VAL A 26 -23.51 -60.99 14.93
CA VAL A 26 -22.59 -60.11 14.20
C VAL A 26 -22.62 -58.70 14.82
N LYS A 27 -23.81 -58.18 15.16
CA LYS A 27 -24.00 -56.88 15.79
C LYS A 27 -23.56 -56.84 17.25
N GLU A 28 -23.86 -57.93 18.01
CA GLU A 28 -23.54 -58.04 19.43
C GLU A 28 -22.03 -58.15 19.69
N TYR A 29 -21.31 -58.82 18.79
CA TYR A 29 -19.85 -59.01 18.89
C TYR A 29 -19.05 -58.06 18.01
N ASN A 30 -19.67 -57.05 17.38
CA ASN A 30 -19.04 -56.12 16.42
C ASN A 30 -18.13 -56.85 15.40
N TYR A 31 -18.59 -58.03 14.94
CA TYR A 31 -17.80 -58.83 14.02
C TYR A 31 -17.75 -58.19 12.63
N THR A 32 -16.57 -57.67 12.28
CA THR A 32 -16.23 -57.25 10.93
C THR A 32 -15.42 -58.34 10.25
N PRO A 33 -15.81 -58.82 9.03
CA PRO A 33 -15.00 -59.79 8.30
C PRO A 33 -13.60 -59.23 8.05
N TYR A 34 -12.57 -59.96 8.37
CA TYR A 34 -11.19 -59.59 8.08
C TYR A 34 -11.02 -59.31 6.60
N GLY A 35 -10.55 -58.10 6.23
CA GLY A 35 -10.34 -57.66 4.85
C GLY A 35 -9.40 -58.57 4.06
N THR A 36 -8.46 -59.24 4.71
CA THR A 36 -7.52 -60.23 4.11
C THR A 36 -8.16 -61.45 3.51
N ALA A 37 -9.40 -61.81 3.87
CA ALA A 37 -10.12 -62.95 3.22
C ALA A 37 -10.74 -62.57 1.87
N LYS A 38 -10.83 -61.30 1.52
CA LYS A 38 -11.29 -60.81 0.20
C LYS A 38 -10.19 -60.70 -0.86
N SER A 39 -8.92 -60.71 -0.45
CA SER A 39 -7.76 -60.52 -1.32
C SER A 39 -7.36 -61.73 -2.17
N LEU A 40 -8.07 -62.85 -2.06
CA LEU A 40 -7.89 -64.06 -2.90
C LEU A 40 -8.75 -64.09 -4.17
N SER A 41 -9.55 -63.09 -4.41
CA SER A 41 -10.26 -62.89 -5.68
C SER A 41 -10.18 -61.41 -6.04
N ASN A 42 -9.90 -60.99 -7.22
CA ASN A 42 -9.80 -59.63 -7.81
C ASN A 42 -10.73 -58.54 -7.19
N ALA A 43 -10.86 -58.48 -5.90
CA ALA A 43 -11.77 -57.61 -5.17
C ALA A 43 -11.00 -56.41 -4.62
N LYS A 44 -11.49 -55.20 -4.93
CA LYS A 44 -10.99 -53.93 -4.43
C LYS A 44 -10.81 -53.94 -2.90
N THR A 45 -9.74 -53.37 -2.42
CA THR A 45 -9.44 -53.20 -0.99
C THR A 45 -10.09 -51.97 -0.39
N PHE A 46 -10.54 -51.02 -1.20
CA PHE A 46 -11.03 -49.71 -0.82
C PHE A 46 -10.01 -48.97 0.04
N LEU A 47 -8.73 -49.07 -0.35
CA LEU A 47 -7.61 -48.43 0.33
C LEU A 47 -6.79 -47.63 -0.68
N ILE A 48 -6.61 -46.33 -0.41
CA ILE A 48 -5.73 -45.44 -1.14
C ILE A 48 -4.46 -45.24 -0.36
N GLY A 49 -3.30 -45.43 -0.98
CA GLY A 49 -2.00 -45.07 -0.44
C GLY A 49 -1.70 -43.61 -0.71
N VAL A 50 -1.17 -42.89 0.28
CA VAL A 50 -0.66 -41.53 0.14
C VAL A 50 0.78 -41.53 0.62
N LEU A 51 1.71 -41.33 -0.31
CA LEU A 51 3.13 -41.33 -0.04
C LEU A 51 3.64 -39.90 -0.21
N LEU A 52 3.98 -39.26 0.90
CA LEU A 52 4.44 -37.87 0.92
C LEU A 52 5.94 -37.80 1.15
N LYS A 53 6.53 -36.78 0.58
CA LYS A 53 7.94 -36.44 0.80
C LYS A 53 8.17 -36.06 2.26
N HIS A 54 7.29 -35.21 2.82
CA HIS A 54 7.29 -34.81 4.22
C HIS A 54 5.86 -34.46 4.65
N SER A 55 5.38 -35.04 5.75
CA SER A 55 4.07 -34.77 6.32
C SER A 55 4.20 -33.73 7.44
N SER A 56 3.48 -32.63 7.33
CA SER A 56 3.40 -31.62 8.40
C SER A 56 2.23 -31.88 9.33
N GLN A 57 2.32 -31.40 10.58
CA GLN A 57 1.27 -31.59 11.61
C GLN A 57 -0.10 -30.98 11.24
N THR A 58 -0.20 -30.19 10.18
CA THR A 58 -1.41 -29.50 9.75
C THR A 58 -1.58 -29.57 8.25
N ASN A 59 -1.54 -30.77 7.68
CA ASN A 59 -1.54 -30.91 6.23
C ASN A 59 -2.95 -30.81 5.64
N LEU A 60 -3.31 -29.67 5.07
CA LEU A 60 -4.60 -29.47 4.40
C LEU A 60 -4.75 -30.35 3.15
N LEU A 61 -3.64 -30.74 2.51
CA LEU A 61 -3.62 -31.67 1.40
C LEU A 61 -4.15 -33.04 1.84
N GLU A 62 -3.61 -33.59 2.94
CA GLU A 62 -4.06 -34.85 3.52
C GLU A 62 -5.53 -34.82 3.90
N ASN A 63 -5.98 -33.71 4.52
CA ASN A 63 -7.39 -33.53 4.88
C ASN A 63 -8.30 -33.58 3.65
N GLY A 64 -7.93 -32.91 2.57
CA GLY A 64 -8.69 -32.94 1.31
C GLY A 64 -8.75 -34.35 0.71
N ILE A 65 -7.61 -35.05 0.71
CA ILE A 65 -7.53 -36.44 0.25
C ILE A 65 -8.43 -37.35 1.10
N MET A 66 -8.34 -37.26 2.44
CA MET A 66 -9.15 -38.08 3.36
C MET A 66 -10.64 -37.86 3.19
N GLU A 67 -11.07 -36.60 3.08
CA GLU A 67 -12.49 -36.26 2.90
C GLU A 67 -13.03 -36.76 1.57
N SER A 68 -12.26 -36.63 0.49
CA SER A 68 -12.64 -37.15 -0.82
C SER A 68 -12.69 -38.68 -0.79
N ALA A 69 -11.68 -39.35 -0.25
CA ALA A 69 -11.65 -40.80 -0.13
C ALA A 69 -12.86 -41.33 0.67
N GLN A 70 -13.19 -40.72 1.81
CA GLN A 70 -14.32 -41.10 2.66
C GLN A 70 -15.67 -40.96 1.92
N ARG A 71 -15.85 -39.88 1.15
CA ARG A 71 -17.06 -39.68 0.33
C ARG A 71 -17.29 -40.81 -0.66
N HIS A 72 -16.20 -41.41 -1.15
CA HIS A 72 -16.24 -42.54 -2.12
C HIS A 72 -16.12 -43.93 -1.45
N GLY A 73 -16.12 -43.99 -0.12
CA GLY A 73 -16.05 -45.24 0.63
C GLY A 73 -14.66 -45.87 0.72
N TYR A 74 -13.61 -45.09 0.44
CA TYR A 74 -12.22 -45.51 0.57
C TYR A 74 -11.62 -45.09 1.95
N ASN A 75 -10.68 -45.87 2.44
CA ASN A 75 -9.79 -45.52 3.53
C ASN A 75 -8.44 -45.03 2.98
N VAL A 76 -7.70 -44.28 3.78
CA VAL A 76 -6.40 -43.71 3.37
C VAL A 76 -5.30 -44.25 4.26
N LEU A 77 -4.20 -44.69 3.66
CA LEU A 77 -2.95 -45.06 4.32
C LEU A 77 -1.88 -44.03 3.99
N ILE A 78 -1.54 -43.17 4.96
CA ILE A 78 -0.54 -42.11 4.79
C ILE A 78 0.83 -42.64 5.20
N CYS A 79 1.83 -42.43 4.33
CA CYS A 79 3.23 -42.78 4.52
C CYS A 79 4.08 -41.52 4.35
N ASP A 80 4.94 -41.23 5.32
CA ASP A 80 5.88 -40.11 5.31
C ASP A 80 7.30 -40.62 5.03
N SER A 81 7.89 -40.18 3.94
CA SER A 81 9.26 -40.54 3.54
C SER A 81 10.33 -39.76 4.30
N ASN A 82 9.94 -38.68 5.01
CA ASN A 82 10.85 -37.81 5.75
C ASN A 82 12.11 -37.42 4.94
N ASP A 83 11.91 -36.98 3.70
CA ASP A 83 12.94 -36.61 2.73
C ASP A 83 13.99 -37.74 2.44
N SER A 84 13.68 -39.01 2.77
CA SER A 84 14.57 -40.14 2.61
C SER A 84 14.15 -41.07 1.48
N GLN A 85 14.99 -41.20 0.45
CA GLN A 85 14.76 -42.16 -0.64
C GLN A 85 14.68 -43.63 -0.16
N GLU A 86 15.39 -43.99 0.92
CA GLU A 86 15.34 -45.33 1.49
C GLU A 86 13.98 -45.60 2.16
N GLN A 87 13.46 -44.64 2.92
CA GLN A 87 12.14 -44.76 3.53
C GLN A 87 11.05 -44.80 2.45
N GLU A 88 11.15 -43.94 1.46
CA GLU A 88 10.24 -43.95 0.32
C GLU A 88 10.14 -45.32 -0.33
N LEU A 89 11.27 -46.01 -0.60
CA LEU A 89 11.26 -47.34 -1.16
C LEU A 89 10.61 -48.40 -0.26
N LYS A 90 10.85 -48.29 1.08
CA LYS A 90 10.18 -49.15 2.06
C LYS A 90 8.68 -48.97 2.03
N HIS A 91 8.22 -47.72 1.94
CA HIS A 91 6.80 -47.39 1.88
C HIS A 91 6.16 -47.85 0.56
N ILE A 92 6.81 -47.67 -0.60
CA ILE A 92 6.35 -48.20 -1.88
C ILE A 92 6.13 -49.72 -1.77
N THR A 93 7.11 -50.43 -1.21
CA THR A 93 7.02 -51.89 -1.03
C THR A 93 5.87 -52.28 -0.08
N ALA A 94 5.66 -51.50 1.00
CA ALA A 94 4.56 -51.71 1.92
C ALA A 94 3.20 -51.50 1.26
N LEU A 95 3.02 -50.40 0.51
CA LEU A 95 1.78 -50.11 -0.21
C LEU A 95 1.44 -51.22 -1.22
N CYS A 96 2.43 -51.75 -1.97
CA CYS A 96 2.26 -52.89 -2.82
C CYS A 96 1.81 -54.15 -2.07
N ARG A 97 2.38 -54.42 -0.87
CA ARG A 97 1.98 -55.58 -0.01
C ARG A 97 0.57 -55.44 0.56
N HIS A 98 0.12 -54.23 0.79
CA HIS A 98 -1.24 -53.95 1.28
C HIS A 98 -2.28 -53.99 0.15
N HIS A 99 -1.85 -54.20 -1.08
CA HIS A 99 -2.74 -54.21 -2.27
C HIS A 99 -3.66 -52.99 -2.31
N VAL A 100 -3.08 -51.77 -2.15
CA VAL A 100 -3.85 -50.53 -2.25
C VAL A 100 -4.42 -50.41 -3.65
N ASP A 101 -5.63 -49.86 -3.79
CA ASP A 101 -6.30 -49.70 -5.06
C ASP A 101 -5.72 -48.59 -5.93
N GLY A 102 -5.07 -47.59 -5.30
CA GLY A 102 -4.38 -46.50 -5.97
C GLY A 102 -3.41 -45.77 -5.04
N VAL A 103 -2.48 -44.99 -5.60
CA VAL A 103 -1.46 -44.26 -4.87
C VAL A 103 -1.37 -42.81 -5.32
N ILE A 104 -1.45 -41.85 -4.36
CA ILE A 104 -1.04 -40.48 -4.53
C ILE A 104 0.41 -40.40 -4.03
N TRP A 105 1.32 -39.93 -4.87
CA TRP A 105 2.74 -39.96 -4.57
C TRP A 105 3.45 -38.63 -4.82
N GLU A 106 4.04 -38.07 -3.77
CA GLU A 106 4.97 -36.96 -3.83
C GLU A 106 6.40 -37.51 -3.71
N PRO A 107 7.15 -37.66 -4.81
CA PRO A 107 8.49 -38.22 -4.81
C PRO A 107 9.51 -37.35 -4.05
N VAL A 108 10.45 -38.00 -3.36
CA VAL A 108 11.52 -37.31 -2.65
C VAL A 108 12.43 -36.51 -3.60
N CYS A 109 12.69 -37.07 -4.80
CA CYS A 109 13.44 -36.41 -5.88
C CYS A 109 13.02 -36.95 -7.25
N GLU A 110 13.51 -36.36 -8.34
CA GLU A 110 13.17 -36.78 -9.70
C GLU A 110 13.57 -38.24 -9.99
N ASP A 111 14.74 -38.68 -9.52
CA ASP A 111 15.21 -40.06 -9.69
C ASP A 111 14.26 -41.09 -9.02
N SER A 112 13.55 -40.69 -7.97
CA SER A 112 12.55 -41.53 -7.31
C SER A 112 11.44 -41.98 -8.25
N MET A 113 11.13 -41.22 -9.29
CA MET A 113 10.06 -41.54 -10.23
C MET A 113 10.31 -42.85 -11.01
N GLU A 114 11.56 -43.29 -11.17
CA GLU A 114 11.90 -44.56 -11.77
C GLU A 114 11.25 -45.74 -11.02
N ARG A 115 10.97 -45.57 -9.72
CA ARG A 115 10.33 -46.58 -8.88
C ARG A 115 8.85 -46.78 -9.19
N GLN A 116 8.24 -45.98 -10.06
CA GLN A 116 6.88 -46.20 -10.57
C GLN A 116 6.68 -47.61 -11.14
N ARG A 117 7.77 -48.27 -11.57
CA ARG A 117 7.74 -49.67 -12.06
C ARG A 117 7.08 -50.62 -11.06
N TYR A 118 7.26 -50.42 -9.73
CA TYR A 118 6.64 -51.28 -8.72
C TYR A 118 5.11 -51.24 -8.76
N PHE A 119 4.52 -50.06 -8.94
CA PHE A 119 3.08 -49.91 -9.07
C PHE A 119 2.57 -50.41 -10.44
N LYS A 120 3.31 -50.15 -11.52
CA LYS A 120 2.98 -50.66 -12.87
C LYS A 120 2.95 -52.16 -12.93
N GLU A 121 3.94 -52.85 -12.32
CA GLU A 121 4.01 -54.33 -12.25
C GLU A 121 2.82 -54.94 -11.48
N MET A 122 2.29 -54.20 -10.51
CA MET A 122 1.14 -54.60 -9.69
C MET A 122 -0.22 -54.13 -10.25
N ASN A 123 -0.21 -53.41 -11.39
CA ASN A 123 -1.39 -52.74 -11.98
C ASN A 123 -2.11 -51.80 -11.00
N ILE A 124 -1.35 -51.09 -10.15
CA ILE A 124 -1.87 -50.11 -9.21
C ILE A 124 -1.82 -48.73 -9.89
N PRO A 125 -2.96 -48.04 -10.10
CA PRO A 125 -3.01 -46.67 -10.57
C PRO A 125 -2.28 -45.75 -9.59
N PHE A 126 -1.59 -44.72 -10.10
CA PHE A 126 -0.90 -43.76 -9.26
C PHE A 126 -0.87 -42.37 -9.90
N SER A 127 -0.95 -41.34 -9.08
CA SER A 127 -0.82 -39.94 -9.49
C SER A 127 0.36 -39.30 -8.78
N PHE A 128 1.28 -38.70 -9.53
CA PHE A 128 2.32 -37.85 -8.98
C PHE A 128 1.78 -36.48 -8.62
N ILE A 129 2.28 -35.92 -7.52
CA ILE A 129 2.01 -34.54 -7.11
C ILE A 129 3.30 -33.77 -6.84
N ASN A 130 3.25 -32.46 -7.02
CA ASN A 130 4.34 -31.51 -6.65
C ASN A 130 5.71 -31.75 -7.31
N ILE A 131 5.74 -32.28 -8.53
CA ILE A 131 6.95 -32.44 -9.33
C ILE A 131 6.85 -31.65 -10.64
N PRO A 132 7.98 -31.11 -11.15
CA PRO A 132 8.02 -30.36 -12.40
C PRO A 132 8.02 -31.26 -13.64
N SER A 133 7.00 -32.11 -13.79
CA SER A 133 6.84 -32.99 -14.96
C SER A 133 5.49 -32.72 -15.64
N PRO A 134 5.46 -31.84 -16.66
CA PRO A 134 4.23 -31.53 -17.37
C PRO A 134 3.56 -32.78 -17.93
N GLY A 135 2.26 -32.96 -17.65
CA GLY A 135 1.45 -34.09 -18.14
C GLY A 135 1.60 -35.41 -17.38
N ILE A 136 2.51 -35.48 -16.39
CA ILE A 136 2.73 -36.67 -15.55
C ILE A 136 2.36 -36.37 -14.08
N SER A 137 2.55 -35.16 -13.64
CA SER A 137 2.30 -34.72 -12.26
C SER A 137 1.19 -33.68 -12.19
N GLN A 138 0.37 -33.78 -11.15
CA GLN A 138 -0.60 -32.74 -10.79
C GLN A 138 0.08 -31.77 -9.82
N CYS A 139 0.09 -30.48 -10.18
CA CYS A 139 0.69 -29.43 -9.37
C CYS A 139 -0.25 -28.23 -9.29
N LEU A 140 -0.21 -27.53 -8.15
CA LEU A 140 -0.78 -26.19 -8.06
C LEU A 140 0.05 -25.21 -8.90
N ASP A 141 -0.61 -24.23 -9.48
CA ASP A 141 0.07 -23.19 -10.25
C ASP A 141 0.75 -22.16 -9.31
N PHE A 142 1.90 -22.54 -8.77
CA PHE A 142 2.72 -21.65 -7.94
C PHE A 142 3.30 -20.48 -8.72
N THR A 143 3.42 -20.59 -10.05
CA THR A 143 3.85 -19.49 -10.91
C THR A 143 2.80 -18.37 -10.89
N LEU A 144 1.53 -18.73 -11.05
CA LEU A 144 0.42 -17.78 -10.96
C LEU A 144 0.34 -17.16 -9.56
N MET A 145 0.58 -17.93 -8.49
CA MET A 145 0.61 -17.39 -7.11
C MET A 145 1.75 -16.40 -6.91
N GLY A 146 2.94 -16.69 -7.42
CA GLY A 146 4.10 -15.80 -7.36
C GLY A 146 3.87 -14.49 -8.12
N TYR A 147 3.24 -14.59 -9.29
CA TYR A 147 2.81 -13.44 -10.07
C TYR A 147 1.82 -12.58 -9.27
N ALA A 148 0.77 -13.20 -8.72
CA ALA A 148 -0.26 -12.49 -7.95
C ALA A 148 0.32 -11.81 -6.70
N ALA A 149 1.25 -12.45 -5.99
CA ALA A 149 1.90 -11.88 -4.81
C ALA A 149 2.76 -10.65 -5.16
N ALA A 150 3.54 -10.72 -6.24
CA ALA A 150 4.32 -9.60 -6.75
C ALA A 150 3.41 -8.46 -7.23
N GLN A 151 2.34 -8.79 -7.98
CA GLN A 151 1.35 -7.81 -8.45
C GLN A 151 0.75 -7.01 -7.30
N LYS A 152 0.49 -7.65 -6.14
CA LYS A 152 -0.03 -6.93 -4.97
C LYS A 152 0.95 -5.86 -4.47
N LEU A 153 2.23 -6.14 -4.43
CA LEU A 153 3.23 -5.12 -4.06
C LEU A 153 3.29 -3.99 -5.11
N LEU A 154 3.20 -4.32 -6.40
CA LEU A 154 3.16 -3.31 -7.47
C LEU A 154 1.89 -2.46 -7.40
N ASP A 155 0.73 -3.04 -7.05
CA ASP A 155 -0.53 -2.31 -6.84
C ASP A 155 -0.38 -1.25 -5.73
N TYR A 156 0.46 -1.53 -4.71
CA TYR A 156 0.85 -0.59 -3.65
C TYR A 156 2.05 0.30 -4.02
N ARG A 157 2.45 0.30 -5.32
CA ARG A 157 3.50 1.16 -5.91
C ARG A 157 4.93 0.83 -5.49
N HIS A 158 5.19 -0.37 -5.01
CA HIS A 158 6.54 -0.85 -4.84
C HIS A 158 7.15 -1.18 -6.20
N THR A 159 8.28 -0.59 -6.53
CA THR A 159 9.04 -0.90 -7.75
C THR A 159 10.36 -1.61 -7.45
N ASN A 160 10.87 -1.48 -6.22
CA ASN A 160 12.06 -2.18 -5.76
C ASN A 160 11.67 -3.27 -4.77
N ILE A 161 11.43 -4.48 -5.30
CA ILE A 161 10.93 -5.63 -4.54
C ILE A 161 11.84 -6.84 -4.68
N ALA A 162 11.82 -7.72 -3.67
CA ALA A 162 12.58 -8.96 -3.66
C ALA A 162 11.70 -10.18 -3.39
N CYS A 163 12.20 -11.36 -3.75
CA CYS A 163 11.56 -12.63 -3.46
C CYS A 163 12.38 -13.44 -2.45
N LEU A 164 11.79 -13.72 -1.30
CA LEU A 164 12.38 -14.53 -0.25
C LEU A 164 12.11 -16.01 -0.54
N THR A 165 13.15 -16.73 -0.94
CA THR A 165 13.11 -18.12 -1.37
C THR A 165 13.72 -19.06 -0.34
N LYS A 166 13.29 -20.34 -0.35
CA LYS A 166 13.89 -21.43 0.41
C LYS A 166 14.70 -22.31 -0.55
N PRO A 167 16.00 -22.44 -0.36
CA PRO A 167 16.84 -23.27 -1.24
C PRO A 167 16.34 -24.71 -1.34
N GLY A 168 16.38 -25.29 -2.54
CA GLY A 168 15.94 -26.67 -2.80
C GLY A 168 14.42 -26.91 -2.79
N SER A 169 13.60 -25.87 -2.59
CA SER A 169 12.15 -25.99 -2.63
C SER A 169 11.62 -25.77 -4.05
N PHE A 170 10.91 -26.79 -4.58
CA PHE A 170 10.18 -26.70 -5.85
C PHE A 170 9.21 -25.50 -5.87
N ARG A 171 8.40 -25.36 -4.80
CA ARG A 171 7.48 -24.22 -4.65
C ARG A 171 8.21 -22.88 -4.77
N SER A 172 9.35 -22.74 -4.10
CA SER A 172 10.14 -21.51 -4.20
C SER A 172 10.59 -21.20 -5.62
N ALA A 173 11.02 -22.21 -6.38
CA ALA A 173 11.45 -22.02 -7.75
C ALA A 173 10.29 -21.55 -8.64
N MET A 174 9.12 -22.17 -8.53
CA MET A 174 7.95 -21.81 -9.33
C MET A 174 7.36 -20.44 -8.96
N VAL A 175 7.27 -20.14 -7.67
CA VAL A 175 6.83 -18.80 -7.19
C VAL A 175 7.78 -17.72 -7.70
N PHE A 176 9.08 -18.00 -7.68
CA PHE A 176 10.09 -17.06 -8.17
C PHE A 176 10.00 -16.83 -9.69
N GLU A 177 9.68 -17.85 -10.48
CA GLU A 177 9.41 -17.66 -11.91
C GLU A 177 8.19 -16.76 -12.14
N GLY A 178 7.13 -16.91 -11.35
CA GLY A 178 5.97 -16.02 -11.39
C GLY A 178 6.30 -14.60 -10.99
N PHE A 179 7.13 -14.42 -9.95
CA PHE A 179 7.64 -13.13 -9.54
C PHE A 179 8.41 -12.43 -10.68
N LYS A 180 9.35 -13.12 -11.34
CA LYS A 180 10.10 -12.58 -12.49
C LYS A 180 9.18 -12.21 -13.66
N LYS A 181 8.19 -13.06 -13.94
CA LYS A 181 7.20 -12.77 -14.99
C LYS A 181 6.41 -11.50 -14.70
N CYS A 182 6.00 -11.29 -13.45
CA CYS A 182 5.30 -10.07 -13.04
C CYS A 182 6.17 -8.83 -13.24
N LEU A 183 7.46 -8.87 -12.86
CA LEU A 183 8.39 -7.77 -13.10
C LEU A 183 8.54 -7.48 -14.59
N PHE A 184 8.70 -8.51 -15.41
CA PHE A 184 8.84 -8.39 -16.86
C PHE A 184 7.61 -7.71 -17.49
N ASP A 185 6.40 -8.16 -17.13
CA ASP A 185 5.14 -7.63 -17.66
C ASP A 185 4.92 -6.15 -17.26
N HIS A 186 5.60 -5.67 -16.20
CA HIS A 186 5.56 -4.27 -15.72
C HIS A 186 6.81 -3.47 -16.06
N GLU A 187 7.66 -3.98 -16.97
CA GLU A 187 8.89 -3.31 -17.42
C GLU A 187 9.88 -2.97 -16.28
N ILE A 188 9.84 -3.74 -15.18
CA ILE A 188 10.77 -3.60 -14.05
C ILE A 188 11.98 -4.50 -14.28
N PRO A 189 13.22 -3.95 -14.38
CA PRO A 189 14.41 -4.76 -14.58
C PRO A 189 14.63 -5.74 -13.43
N TYR A 190 14.81 -7.02 -13.76
CA TYR A 190 15.22 -8.03 -12.79
C TYR A 190 16.74 -8.01 -12.57
N THR A 191 17.18 -8.15 -11.31
CA THR A 191 18.57 -8.38 -10.93
C THR A 191 18.68 -9.60 -10.01
N GLU A 192 19.85 -10.27 -10.00
CA GLU A 192 20.04 -11.47 -9.17
C GLU A 192 19.89 -11.20 -7.66
N ASP A 193 20.19 -9.98 -7.22
CA ASP A 193 20.04 -9.57 -5.83
C ASP A 193 18.58 -9.55 -5.35
N MET A 194 17.60 -9.54 -6.27
CA MET A 194 16.18 -9.63 -5.93
C MET A 194 15.76 -11.02 -5.45
N GLN A 195 16.59 -12.04 -5.64
CA GLN A 195 16.43 -13.35 -4.99
C GLN A 195 17.21 -13.37 -3.68
N ILE A 196 16.51 -13.49 -2.57
CA ILE A 196 17.11 -13.48 -1.22
C ILE A 196 16.72 -14.75 -0.45
N SER A 197 17.56 -15.12 0.52
CA SER A 197 17.29 -16.20 1.46
C SER A 197 17.64 -15.76 2.89
N ILE A 198 16.83 -16.14 3.87
CA ILE A 198 17.15 -15.88 5.29
C ILE A 198 18.44 -16.55 5.76
N PHE A 199 18.97 -17.51 5.01
CA PHE A 199 20.21 -18.23 5.29
C PHE A 199 21.43 -17.57 4.65
N ASP A 200 21.26 -16.53 3.80
CA ASP A 200 22.36 -15.81 3.19
C ASP A 200 23.17 -15.10 4.27
N LYS A 201 24.52 -15.22 4.20
CA LYS A 201 25.43 -14.58 5.15
C LYS A 201 25.35 -13.05 5.08
N ASP A 202 25.03 -12.53 3.91
CA ASP A 202 24.93 -11.11 3.57
C ASP A 202 23.49 -10.61 3.52
N PHE A 203 22.53 -11.38 4.07
CA PHE A 203 21.10 -11.09 4.03
C PHE A 203 20.77 -9.64 4.43
N TYR A 204 21.35 -9.15 5.53
CA TYR A 204 21.12 -7.79 6.02
C TYR A 204 21.68 -6.72 5.09
N THR A 205 22.87 -6.98 4.57
CA THR A 205 23.54 -6.11 3.61
C THR A 205 22.72 -5.98 2.34
N LYS A 206 22.16 -7.09 1.85
CA LYS A 206 21.26 -7.09 0.69
C LYS A 206 20.00 -6.25 0.94
N ILE A 207 19.30 -6.43 2.05
CA ILE A 207 18.07 -5.66 2.32
C ILE A 207 18.39 -4.17 2.45
N SER A 208 19.42 -3.77 3.21
CA SER A 208 19.70 -2.36 3.47
C SER A 208 20.35 -1.64 2.30
N LEU A 209 21.32 -2.24 1.60
CA LEU A 209 22.01 -1.60 0.49
C LEU A 209 21.20 -1.57 -0.80
N GLN A 210 20.41 -2.60 -1.07
CA GLN A 210 19.55 -2.62 -2.25
C GLN A 210 18.28 -1.79 -2.09
N GLY A 211 17.95 -1.40 -0.86
CA GLY A 211 16.80 -0.54 -0.56
C GLY A 211 15.46 -1.16 -0.96
N PHE A 212 15.31 -2.49 -0.82
CA PHE A 212 14.03 -3.15 -1.08
C PHE A 212 12.94 -2.59 -0.17
N THR A 213 11.81 -2.28 -0.77
CA THR A 213 10.64 -1.74 -0.06
C THR A 213 9.51 -2.75 0.08
N GLY A 214 9.56 -3.86 -0.66
CA GLY A 214 8.59 -4.93 -0.59
C GLY A 214 9.21 -6.31 -0.80
N ILE A 215 8.71 -7.31 -0.09
CA ILE A 215 9.19 -8.70 -0.18
C ILE A 215 8.02 -9.65 -0.39
N VAL A 216 8.15 -10.53 -1.39
CA VAL A 216 7.31 -11.71 -1.57
C VAL A 216 7.99 -12.90 -0.89
N SER A 217 7.36 -13.53 0.09
CA SER A 217 7.86 -14.74 0.73
C SER A 217 7.17 -15.99 0.20
N THR A 218 7.96 -16.96 -0.25
CA THR A 218 7.43 -18.22 -0.81
C THR A 218 6.88 -19.18 0.24
N HIS A 219 7.23 -18.97 1.52
CA HIS A 219 6.80 -19.79 2.67
C HIS A 219 6.47 -18.89 3.85
N PHE A 220 5.38 -19.20 4.56
CA PHE A 220 4.93 -18.43 5.71
C PHE A 220 5.94 -18.44 6.87
N GLU A 221 6.58 -19.58 7.13
CA GLU A 221 7.65 -19.68 8.13
C GLU A 221 8.84 -18.77 7.83
N SER A 222 9.23 -18.67 6.54
CA SER A 222 10.27 -17.74 6.10
C SER A 222 9.86 -16.29 6.30
N ALA A 223 8.58 -15.97 6.09
CA ALA A 223 8.03 -14.64 6.35
C ALA A 223 8.05 -14.29 7.84
N LEU A 224 7.71 -15.22 8.73
CA LEU A 224 7.82 -15.04 10.19
C LEU A 224 9.28 -14.82 10.63
N ALA A 225 10.20 -15.62 10.09
CA ALA A 225 11.63 -15.47 10.37
C ALA A 225 12.18 -14.12 9.87
N LEU A 226 11.74 -13.66 8.70
CA LEU A 226 12.06 -12.34 8.18
C LEU A 226 11.54 -11.25 9.12
N TYR A 227 10.28 -11.33 9.52
CA TYR A 227 9.65 -10.35 10.41
C TYR A 227 10.45 -10.17 11.71
N ALA A 228 10.81 -11.27 12.36
CA ALA A 228 11.61 -11.25 13.57
C ALA A 228 13.04 -10.69 13.35
N LYS A 229 13.62 -10.97 12.17
CA LYS A 229 14.96 -10.47 11.82
C LYS A 229 14.97 -8.96 11.58
N VAL A 230 14.06 -8.43 10.77
CA VAL A 230 14.07 -7.00 10.40
C VAL A 230 13.75 -6.10 11.59
N ASP A 231 12.91 -6.55 12.52
CA ASP A 231 12.64 -5.84 13.77
C ASP A 231 13.91 -5.63 14.61
N SER A 232 14.84 -6.59 14.62
CA SER A 232 16.13 -6.47 15.31
C SER A 232 17.07 -5.38 14.74
N PHE A 233 16.76 -4.84 13.54
CA PHE A 233 17.48 -3.74 12.88
C PHE A 233 16.68 -2.44 12.84
N HIS A 234 15.61 -2.35 13.64
CA HIS A 234 14.70 -1.19 13.65
C HIS A 234 14.00 -0.93 12.30
N TYR A 235 13.86 -1.97 11.47
CA TYR A 235 12.96 -1.95 10.33
C TYR A 235 11.59 -2.45 10.75
N HIS A 236 10.55 -1.71 10.43
CA HIS A 236 9.18 -2.05 10.80
C HIS A 236 8.35 -2.47 9.58
N ILE A 237 7.59 -3.55 9.74
CA ILE A 237 6.58 -3.99 8.75
C ILE A 237 5.21 -3.51 9.23
N PRO A 238 4.42 -2.81 8.38
CA PRO A 238 4.65 -2.49 6.97
C PRO A 238 5.41 -1.17 6.71
N SER A 239 5.77 -0.41 7.74
CA SER A 239 6.22 0.99 7.57
C SER A 239 7.53 1.17 6.78
N ASP A 240 8.50 0.30 6.91
CA ASP A 240 9.75 0.41 6.16
C ASP A 240 9.83 -0.63 5.05
N LEU A 241 9.15 -1.76 5.24
CA LEU A 241 9.19 -2.92 4.35
C LEU A 241 7.83 -3.61 4.30
N SER A 242 7.21 -3.68 3.14
CA SER A 242 5.99 -4.45 2.93
C SER A 242 6.29 -5.93 2.72
N LEU A 243 5.41 -6.79 3.23
CA LEU A 243 5.60 -8.24 3.17
C LEU A 243 4.31 -8.95 2.73
N VAL A 244 4.41 -9.72 1.63
CA VAL A 244 3.38 -10.64 1.16
C VAL A 244 3.90 -12.06 1.24
N SER A 245 3.11 -12.99 1.77
CA SER A 245 3.52 -14.40 1.86
C SER A 245 2.52 -15.33 1.18
N LEU A 246 2.97 -16.53 0.86
CA LEU A 246 2.08 -17.66 0.60
C LEU A 246 1.85 -18.41 1.91
N ARG A 247 0.59 -18.78 2.19
CA ARG A 247 0.17 -19.42 3.42
C ARG A 247 -0.58 -20.73 3.16
N GLU A 248 -0.29 -21.73 3.97
CA GLU A 248 -0.90 -23.05 3.88
C GLU A 248 -2.16 -23.16 4.73
N ASP A 249 -2.11 -22.80 6.01
CA ASP A 249 -3.19 -23.00 6.99
C ASP A 249 -3.94 -21.71 7.33
N ALA A 250 -5.25 -21.82 7.53
CA ALA A 250 -6.09 -20.74 8.05
C ALA A 250 -5.71 -20.31 9.48
N ARG A 251 -5.17 -21.24 10.29
CA ARG A 251 -4.71 -20.97 11.67
C ARG A 251 -3.49 -20.04 11.73
N GLU A 252 -2.68 -20.00 10.68
CA GLU A 252 -1.55 -19.08 10.57
C GLU A 252 -2.01 -17.62 10.46
N ALA A 253 -3.21 -17.37 9.95
CA ALA A 253 -3.79 -16.02 9.86
C ALA A 253 -4.08 -15.39 11.23
N ILE A 254 -4.22 -16.21 12.29
CA ILE A 254 -4.56 -15.76 13.64
C ILE A 254 -3.28 -15.49 14.45
N ARG A 255 -2.11 -15.95 13.97
CA ARG A 255 -0.83 -15.74 14.64
C ARG A 255 -0.40 -14.28 14.49
N PHE A 256 0.16 -13.75 15.55
CA PHE A 256 0.84 -12.46 15.53
C PHE A 256 2.34 -12.69 15.28
N PRO A 257 3.00 -11.91 14.40
CA PRO A 257 2.44 -10.80 13.61
C PRO A 257 1.50 -11.27 12.48
N ARG A 258 0.52 -10.42 12.13
CA ARG A 258 -0.37 -10.69 11.00
C ARG A 258 0.34 -10.35 9.69
N ILE A 259 0.61 -11.36 8.89
CA ILE A 259 1.30 -11.23 7.60
C ILE A 259 0.29 -11.44 6.46
N SER A 260 0.12 -10.42 5.63
CA SER A 260 -0.73 -10.45 4.43
C SER A 260 -0.35 -11.62 3.54
N SER A 261 -1.30 -12.51 3.25
CA SER A 261 -0.97 -13.77 2.61
C SER A 261 -1.99 -14.19 1.56
N ILE A 262 -1.49 -14.81 0.50
CA ILE A 262 -2.29 -15.56 -0.46
C ILE A 262 -2.42 -16.98 0.05
N ARG A 263 -3.65 -17.47 0.17
CA ARG A 263 -3.92 -18.81 0.66
C ARG A 263 -3.68 -19.84 -0.44
N ILE A 264 -2.84 -20.84 -0.16
CA ILE A 264 -2.64 -22.00 -1.03
C ILE A 264 -3.83 -22.95 -0.87
N PRO A 265 -4.56 -23.33 -1.94
CA PRO A 265 -5.78 -24.15 -1.82
C PRO A 265 -5.47 -25.66 -1.73
N TYR A 266 -4.58 -26.07 -0.83
CA TYR A 266 -4.16 -27.47 -0.68
C TYR A 266 -5.30 -28.45 -0.42
N ARG A 267 -6.34 -28.03 0.33
CA ARG A 267 -7.50 -28.89 0.58
C ARG A 267 -8.25 -29.21 -0.70
N ARG A 268 -8.59 -28.18 -1.52
CA ARG A 268 -9.25 -28.36 -2.82
C ARG A 268 -8.38 -29.17 -3.78
N PHE A 269 -7.07 -28.96 -3.73
CA PHE A 269 -6.12 -29.72 -4.53
C PHE A 269 -6.10 -31.19 -4.13
N GLY A 270 -6.02 -31.50 -2.83
CA GLY A 270 -6.08 -32.88 -2.32
C GLY A 270 -7.39 -33.59 -2.66
N GLU A 271 -8.54 -32.89 -2.55
CA GLU A 271 -9.84 -33.42 -2.97
C GLU A 271 -9.82 -33.80 -4.47
N ASN A 272 -9.37 -32.89 -5.34
CA ASN A 272 -9.36 -33.09 -6.79
C ASN A 272 -8.40 -34.23 -7.23
N VAL A 273 -7.19 -34.29 -6.64
CA VAL A 273 -6.22 -35.35 -6.91
C VAL A 273 -6.80 -36.71 -6.53
N CYS A 274 -7.43 -36.81 -5.36
CA CYS A 274 -8.02 -38.05 -4.86
C CYS A 274 -9.23 -38.47 -5.70
N GLU A 275 -10.11 -37.56 -6.07
CA GLU A 275 -11.26 -37.86 -6.97
C GLU A 275 -10.81 -38.41 -8.32
N ASN A 276 -9.77 -37.82 -8.93
CA ASN A 276 -9.24 -38.26 -10.19
C ASN A 276 -8.59 -39.64 -10.10
N LEU A 277 -7.83 -39.91 -9.03
CA LEU A 277 -7.25 -41.23 -8.80
C LEU A 277 -8.33 -42.30 -8.57
N ILE A 278 -9.37 -42.02 -7.78
CA ILE A 278 -10.47 -42.94 -7.54
C ILE A 278 -11.24 -43.20 -8.86
N ALA A 279 -11.47 -42.17 -9.66
CA ALA A 279 -12.09 -42.33 -10.97
C ALA A 279 -11.28 -43.29 -11.86
N GLU A 280 -9.94 -43.21 -11.86
CA GLU A 280 -9.06 -44.14 -12.55
C GLU A 280 -9.18 -45.56 -11.98
N CYS A 281 -9.16 -45.74 -10.65
CA CYS A 281 -9.38 -47.03 -9.97
C CYS A 281 -10.74 -47.64 -10.30
N GLU A 282 -11.74 -46.83 -10.57
CA GLU A 282 -13.11 -47.26 -10.89
C GLU A 282 -13.42 -47.29 -12.38
N GLN A 283 -12.44 -46.96 -13.23
CA GLN A 283 -12.60 -46.86 -14.67
C GLN A 283 -13.72 -45.87 -15.07
N ALA A 284 -13.90 -44.87 -14.24
CA ALA A 284 -14.83 -43.76 -14.45
C ALA A 284 -14.16 -42.58 -15.16
N LYS A 285 -14.95 -41.63 -15.64
CA LYS A 285 -14.41 -40.41 -16.24
C LYS A 285 -13.81 -39.51 -15.15
N PRO A 286 -12.54 -39.08 -15.27
CA PRO A 286 -11.95 -38.17 -14.32
C PRO A 286 -12.64 -36.79 -14.34
N SER A 287 -12.60 -36.08 -13.20
CA SER A 287 -13.01 -34.67 -13.11
C SER A 287 -11.96 -33.77 -13.79
N GLU A 288 -12.34 -32.53 -14.08
CA GLU A 288 -11.36 -31.54 -14.57
C GLU A 288 -10.28 -31.28 -13.51
N LEU A 289 -9.04 -31.11 -13.95
CA LEU A 289 -7.94 -30.73 -13.06
C LEU A 289 -8.20 -29.36 -12.46
N LEU A 290 -7.82 -29.19 -11.18
CA LEU A 290 -7.95 -27.92 -10.50
C LEU A 290 -7.10 -26.85 -11.19
N THR A 291 -7.77 -25.92 -11.87
CA THR A 291 -7.15 -24.74 -12.48
C THR A 291 -7.43 -23.53 -11.61
N LEU A 292 -6.37 -22.82 -11.20
CA LEU A 292 -6.48 -21.58 -10.45
C LEU A 292 -6.69 -20.40 -11.37
N LYS A 293 -7.50 -19.44 -10.93
CA LYS A 293 -7.73 -18.19 -11.62
C LYS A 293 -7.24 -17.02 -10.73
N PRO A 294 -6.89 -15.87 -11.32
CA PRO A 294 -6.45 -14.69 -10.52
C PRO A 294 -7.43 -14.30 -9.42
N GLU A 295 -8.74 -14.45 -9.64
CA GLU A 295 -9.78 -14.19 -8.64
C GLU A 295 -9.77 -15.15 -7.44
N ASP A 296 -9.13 -16.30 -7.54
CA ASP A 296 -8.94 -17.25 -6.42
C ASP A 296 -7.77 -16.84 -5.49
N LEU A 297 -6.92 -15.91 -5.95
CA LEU A 297 -5.65 -15.53 -5.31
C LEU A 297 -5.73 -14.17 -4.62
N LEU A 298 -6.73 -13.99 -3.77
CA LEU A 298 -6.90 -12.79 -2.98
C LEU A 298 -6.07 -12.84 -1.70
N LEU A 299 -5.62 -11.67 -1.25
CA LEU A 299 -5.04 -11.52 0.08
C LEU A 299 -6.12 -11.74 1.15
N ASP A 300 -5.72 -12.36 2.25
CA ASP A 300 -6.59 -12.53 3.41
C ASP A 300 -6.81 -11.23 4.21
N HIS A 301 -5.80 -10.37 4.25
CA HIS A 301 -5.80 -9.01 4.83
C HIS A 301 -4.60 -8.22 4.30
N GLU A 302 -4.49 -6.94 4.66
CA GLU A 302 -3.45 -6.04 4.17
C GLU A 302 -2.56 -5.46 5.29
N ASP A 303 -2.53 -6.09 6.47
CA ASP A 303 -1.87 -5.55 7.67
C ASP A 303 -0.33 -5.44 7.55
N SER A 304 0.31 -6.20 6.66
CA SER A 304 1.76 -6.14 6.42
C SER A 304 2.13 -5.48 5.09
N ILE A 305 1.21 -4.76 4.46
CA ILE A 305 1.47 -4.03 3.21
C ILE A 305 1.08 -2.57 3.38
N ASP A 306 1.94 -1.68 2.88
CA ASP A 306 1.68 -0.25 2.77
C ASP A 306 2.47 0.32 1.60
N ALA A 307 2.21 1.55 1.15
CA ALA A 307 3.02 2.17 0.11
C ALA A 307 4.50 2.30 0.55
N PRO A 308 5.47 2.22 -0.37
CA PRO A 308 6.88 2.32 -0.02
C PRO A 308 7.21 3.64 0.69
N PRO A 309 8.24 3.68 1.56
CA PRO A 309 8.62 4.88 2.30
C PRO A 309 8.82 6.11 1.39
N SER A 310 9.50 5.94 0.26
CA SER A 310 9.69 7.00 -0.74
C SER A 310 8.38 7.56 -1.31
N PHE A 311 7.30 6.82 -1.21
CA PHE A 311 5.97 7.23 -1.67
C PHE A 311 5.13 7.86 -0.55
N ARG A 312 5.25 7.34 0.69
CA ARG A 312 4.55 7.86 1.88
C ARG A 312 5.20 9.12 2.45
N TYR A 313 6.53 9.17 2.43
CA TYR A 313 7.33 10.21 3.08
C TYR A 313 7.86 11.26 2.10
N LYS A 314 7.14 11.54 1.03
CA LYS A 314 7.34 12.82 0.36
C LYS A 314 6.80 13.89 1.30
N LYS A 315 7.69 14.44 2.12
CA LYS A 315 7.35 15.55 3.00
C LYS A 315 7.10 16.81 2.19
N ILE A 316 6.37 17.71 2.78
CA ILE A 316 6.21 19.07 2.27
C ILE A 316 7.19 19.97 3.01
N VAL A 317 8.03 20.66 2.25
CA VAL A 317 8.89 21.72 2.76
C VAL A 317 8.19 23.05 2.51
N VAL A 318 8.13 23.89 3.53
CA VAL A 318 7.53 25.22 3.40
C VAL A 318 8.59 26.28 3.69
N VAL A 319 8.78 27.22 2.77
CA VAL A 319 9.66 28.39 2.95
C VAL A 319 8.83 29.65 2.80
N GLY A 320 8.75 30.45 3.86
CA GLY A 320 7.90 31.63 3.78
C GLY A 320 7.77 32.43 5.07
N SER A 321 6.87 33.42 5.01
CA SER A 321 6.61 34.33 6.11
C SER A 321 5.93 33.67 7.30
N ILE A 322 6.30 34.15 8.49
CA ILE A 322 5.74 33.75 9.78
C ILE A 322 5.41 35.02 10.54
N ASN A 323 4.14 35.22 10.86
CA ASN A 323 3.65 36.45 11.52
C ASN A 323 2.83 36.11 12.75
N THR A 324 2.73 37.07 13.65
CA THR A 324 1.65 37.15 14.63
C THR A 324 0.59 38.10 14.07
N ASP A 325 -0.59 37.56 13.78
CA ASP A 325 -1.72 38.33 13.25
C ASP A 325 -2.53 38.91 14.41
N ILE A 326 -2.63 40.26 14.45
CA ILE A 326 -3.35 41.01 15.45
C ILE A 326 -4.59 41.60 14.77
N THR A 327 -5.75 40.97 15.00
CA THR A 327 -7.03 41.43 14.47
C THR A 327 -7.62 42.45 15.42
N LEU A 328 -7.98 43.63 14.91
CA LEU A 328 -8.57 44.75 15.62
C LEU A 328 -9.96 45.01 15.00
N ASN A 329 -11.02 44.78 15.76
CA ASN A 329 -12.36 45.13 15.32
C ASN A 329 -12.61 46.59 15.61
N VAL A 330 -12.90 47.36 14.58
CA VAL A 330 -13.08 48.82 14.66
C VAL A 330 -14.37 49.25 13.99
N ASP A 331 -14.97 50.33 14.44
CA ASP A 331 -16.19 50.85 13.84
C ASP A 331 -15.96 51.53 12.51
N GLU A 332 -14.81 52.17 12.31
CA GLU A 332 -14.40 52.81 11.08
C GLU A 332 -12.88 52.68 10.86
N ALA A 333 -12.45 52.80 9.62
CA ALA A 333 -11.03 52.75 9.28
C ALA A 333 -10.28 53.96 9.89
N PRO A 334 -9.06 53.75 10.43
CA PRO A 334 -8.23 54.85 10.90
C PRO A 334 -7.95 55.87 9.78
N LYS A 335 -8.24 57.15 10.06
CA LYS A 335 -7.94 58.27 9.12
C LYS A 335 -6.79 59.10 9.66
N PRO A 336 -6.04 59.79 8.80
CA PRO A 336 -5.00 60.73 9.26
C PRO A 336 -5.52 61.70 10.29
N GLY A 337 -4.84 61.80 11.44
CA GLY A 337 -5.17 62.71 12.54
C GLY A 337 -6.34 62.29 13.44
N THR A 338 -6.89 61.07 13.28
CA THR A 338 -7.94 60.55 14.16
C THR A 338 -7.44 59.40 15.02
N THR A 339 -8.06 59.21 16.19
CA THR A 339 -7.87 58.05 17.05
C THR A 339 -9.10 57.16 16.97
N VAL A 340 -8.91 55.90 16.66
CA VAL A 340 -9.98 54.89 16.63
C VAL A 340 -9.78 53.94 17.78
N ILE A 341 -10.85 53.64 18.51
CA ILE A 341 -10.84 52.70 19.64
C ILE A 341 -11.33 51.34 19.11
N THR A 342 -10.55 50.30 19.36
CA THR A 342 -10.96 48.92 18.99
C THR A 342 -12.03 48.43 19.95
N THR A 343 -13.04 47.76 19.43
CA THR A 343 -14.13 47.13 20.20
C THR A 343 -13.71 45.76 20.76
N SER A 344 -12.84 45.07 20.05
CA SER A 344 -12.24 43.80 20.49
C SER A 344 -10.95 43.51 19.70
N SER A 345 -10.07 42.71 20.28
CA SER A 345 -8.86 42.26 19.59
C SER A 345 -8.62 40.77 19.80
N SER A 346 -8.00 40.14 18.83
CA SER A 346 -7.49 38.78 18.95
C SER A 346 -6.10 38.67 18.35
N THR A 347 -5.31 37.74 18.90
CA THR A 347 -3.95 37.49 18.42
C THR A 347 -3.85 36.02 18.05
N THR A 348 -3.43 35.71 16.82
CA THR A 348 -3.29 34.36 16.30
C THR A 348 -1.99 34.23 15.51
N LEU A 349 -1.52 32.99 15.34
CA LEU A 349 -0.46 32.72 14.39
C LEU A 349 -0.97 32.96 12.97
N GLY A 350 -0.16 33.58 12.13
CA GLY A 350 -0.40 33.86 10.74
C GLY A 350 0.89 33.88 9.93
N GLY A 351 0.84 34.53 8.77
CA GLY A 351 1.90 34.47 7.76
C GLY A 351 1.68 33.30 6.78
N LYS A 352 1.89 33.56 5.48
CA LYS A 352 1.56 32.59 4.42
C LYS A 352 2.32 31.27 4.58
N GLY A 353 3.61 31.35 4.96
CA GLY A 353 4.40 30.14 5.23
C GLY A 353 3.81 29.32 6.37
N ALA A 354 3.49 29.93 7.50
CA ALA A 354 2.89 29.22 8.64
C ALA A 354 1.51 28.66 8.31
N ASN A 355 0.65 29.42 7.62
CA ASN A 355 -0.68 28.98 7.22
C ASN A 355 -0.63 27.75 6.30
N GLN A 356 0.23 27.77 5.28
CA GLN A 356 0.42 26.66 4.34
C GLN A 356 1.00 25.42 5.05
N ALA A 357 1.95 25.61 5.96
CA ALA A 357 2.54 24.53 6.74
C ALA A 357 1.50 23.83 7.62
N ILE A 358 0.71 24.60 8.38
CA ILE A 358 -0.35 24.06 9.24
C ILE A 358 -1.44 23.39 8.40
N GLY A 359 -1.85 24.02 7.29
CA GLY A 359 -2.86 23.45 6.40
C GLY A 359 -2.44 22.07 5.87
N ALA A 360 -1.19 21.92 5.43
CA ALA A 360 -0.67 20.64 4.95
C ALA A 360 -0.52 19.61 6.09
N ALA A 361 -0.11 20.02 7.27
CA ALA A 361 -0.01 19.14 8.44
C ALA A 361 -1.39 18.61 8.89
N LYS A 362 -2.43 19.46 8.93
CA LYS A 362 -3.82 19.05 9.21
C LYS A 362 -4.36 18.06 8.17
N LEU A 363 -3.85 18.11 6.95
CA LEU A 363 -4.16 17.15 5.89
C LEU A 363 -3.30 15.86 5.96
N GLY A 364 -2.56 15.65 7.07
CA GLY A 364 -1.83 14.42 7.35
C GLY A 364 -0.47 14.33 6.66
N ARG A 365 0.13 15.47 6.24
CA ARG A 365 1.48 15.49 5.64
C ARG A 365 2.54 15.70 6.71
N GLU A 366 3.70 15.07 6.53
CA GLU A 366 4.90 15.50 7.23
C GLU A 366 5.35 16.84 6.65
N VAL A 367 5.41 17.86 7.50
CA VAL A 367 5.71 19.24 7.07
C VAL A 367 6.86 19.79 7.88
N VAL A 368 7.88 20.30 7.18
CA VAL A 368 8.94 21.10 7.79
C VAL A 368 8.85 22.54 7.29
N ILE A 369 8.92 23.50 8.21
CA ILE A 369 8.92 24.91 7.87
C ILE A 369 10.32 25.53 8.05
N LEU A 370 10.79 26.24 7.02
CA LEU A 370 11.97 27.10 7.06
C LEU A 370 11.51 28.55 7.07
N GLY A 371 11.98 29.30 8.05
CA GLY A 371 11.60 30.69 8.23
C GLY A 371 12.36 31.32 9.38
N LYS A 372 12.08 32.59 9.62
CA LYS A 372 12.77 33.36 10.67
C LYS A 372 11.78 34.11 11.56
N THR A 373 11.98 34.03 12.86
CA THR A 373 11.22 34.76 13.86
C THR A 373 12.16 35.66 14.66
N GLY A 374 11.62 36.61 15.39
CA GLY A 374 12.40 37.39 16.33
C GLY A 374 12.83 36.57 17.56
N ASN A 375 13.59 37.21 18.44
CA ASN A 375 13.88 36.68 19.78
C ASN A 375 12.99 37.35 20.82
N ASP A 376 11.68 37.20 20.68
CA ASP A 376 10.65 37.85 21.44
C ASP A 376 9.58 36.86 21.95
N PHE A 377 8.59 37.36 22.68
CA PHE A 377 7.51 36.52 23.21
C PHE A 377 6.67 35.89 22.09
N ASP A 378 6.42 36.63 21.00
CA ASP A 378 5.63 36.16 19.87
C ASP A 378 6.28 34.93 19.22
N SER A 379 7.62 34.88 19.15
CA SER A 379 8.35 33.73 18.69
C SER A 379 8.04 32.44 19.49
N ASN A 380 7.89 32.54 20.82
CA ASN A 380 7.54 31.37 21.64
C ASN A 380 6.14 30.84 21.24
N VAL A 381 5.18 31.77 21.11
CA VAL A 381 3.80 31.41 20.67
C VAL A 381 3.81 30.76 19.31
N VAL A 382 4.63 31.25 18.37
CA VAL A 382 4.82 30.66 17.04
C VAL A 382 5.29 29.21 17.16
N TYR A 383 6.37 28.94 17.90
CA TYR A 383 6.93 27.60 18.07
C TYR A 383 5.94 26.63 18.72
N ASP A 384 5.24 27.08 19.77
CA ASP A 384 4.27 26.26 20.50
C ASP A 384 3.06 25.91 19.62
N THR A 385 2.56 26.89 18.84
CA THR A 385 1.45 26.68 17.93
C THR A 385 1.83 25.71 16.80
N LEU A 386 2.97 25.89 16.15
CA LEU A 386 3.44 25.01 15.08
C LEU A 386 3.64 23.57 15.57
N LYS A 387 4.22 23.39 16.76
CA LYS A 387 4.37 22.07 17.39
C LYS A 387 3.02 21.41 17.69
N LYS A 388 2.06 22.18 18.23
CA LYS A 388 0.70 21.69 18.51
C LYS A 388 0.00 21.23 17.23
N GLU A 389 0.23 21.91 16.11
CA GLU A 389 -0.30 21.58 14.80
C GLU A 389 0.60 20.59 14.02
N HIS A 390 1.53 19.89 14.71
CA HIS A 390 2.41 18.85 14.17
C HIS A 390 3.34 19.29 13.03
N VAL A 391 3.69 20.57 12.96
CA VAL A 391 4.70 21.09 12.02
C VAL A 391 6.10 20.99 12.63
N LEU A 392 7.05 20.43 11.87
CA LEU A 392 8.44 20.31 12.29
C LEU A 392 9.14 21.68 12.24
N THR A 393 9.66 22.14 13.38
CA THR A 393 10.18 23.51 13.58
C THR A 393 11.70 23.63 13.54
N HIS A 394 12.43 22.55 13.27
CA HIS A 394 13.91 22.60 13.25
C HIS A 394 14.49 23.39 12.07
N GLY A 395 13.69 23.74 11.07
CA GLY A 395 14.03 24.69 10.01
C GLY A 395 13.91 26.16 10.42
N LEU A 396 13.31 26.46 11.58
CA LEU A 396 13.15 27.84 12.04
C LEU A 396 14.42 28.38 12.69
N ARG A 397 14.62 29.69 12.55
CA ARG A 397 15.68 30.45 13.23
C ARG A 397 15.12 31.66 13.96
N ARG A 398 15.73 32.00 15.10
CA ARG A 398 15.48 33.26 15.80
C ARG A 398 16.53 34.28 15.41
N ASP A 399 16.10 35.49 15.10
CA ASP A 399 16.96 36.64 14.86
C ASP A 399 16.90 37.59 16.10
N SER A 400 18.06 37.84 16.65
CA SER A 400 18.15 38.77 17.83
C SER A 400 18.05 40.25 17.44
N ARG A 401 18.13 40.58 16.15
CA ARG A 401 18.15 41.95 15.63
C ARG A 401 16.79 42.46 15.16
N ALA A 402 15.81 41.56 15.08
CA ALA A 402 14.47 41.93 14.62
C ALA A 402 13.39 41.28 15.50
N LEU A 403 12.21 41.85 15.48
CA LEU A 403 11.01 41.27 16.08
C LEU A 403 10.41 40.23 15.11
N THR A 404 9.62 39.32 15.67
CA THR A 404 8.75 38.45 14.87
C THR A 404 7.84 39.28 13.97
N GLY A 405 7.62 38.83 12.72
CA GLY A 405 6.71 39.51 11.81
C GLY A 405 5.31 39.68 12.39
N LYS A 406 4.63 40.77 12.06
CA LYS A 406 3.27 41.07 12.55
C LYS A 406 2.37 41.52 11.41
N ALA A 407 1.11 41.10 11.42
CA ALA A 407 0.08 41.70 10.62
C ALA A 407 -0.97 42.37 11.52
N TYR A 408 -1.26 43.62 11.29
CA TYR A 408 -2.33 44.37 11.95
C TYR A 408 -3.52 44.39 11.00
N ILE A 409 -4.58 43.68 11.37
CA ILE A 409 -5.78 43.50 10.55
C ILE A 409 -6.92 44.31 11.16
N HIS A 410 -7.31 45.40 10.52
CA HIS A 410 -8.47 46.15 10.90
C HIS A 410 -9.71 45.56 10.21
N VAL A 411 -10.67 45.11 10.99
CA VAL A 411 -11.94 44.60 10.51
C VAL A 411 -13.04 45.61 10.84
N LEU A 412 -13.70 46.12 9.81
CA LEU A 412 -14.76 47.11 9.86
C LEU A 412 -16.13 46.46 10.12
N LYS A 413 -17.13 47.25 10.54
CA LYS A 413 -18.50 46.76 10.75
C LYS A 413 -19.18 46.17 9.50
N ASP A 414 -18.80 46.63 8.32
CA ASP A 414 -19.29 46.11 7.03
C ASP A 414 -18.52 44.87 6.52
N ALA A 415 -17.64 44.32 7.39
CA ALA A 415 -16.77 43.18 7.10
C ALA A 415 -15.66 43.49 6.07
N GLU A 416 -15.45 44.75 5.66
CA GLU A 416 -14.24 45.12 4.95
C GLU A 416 -13.03 45.08 5.88
N SER A 417 -11.87 44.72 5.34
CA SER A 417 -10.63 44.67 6.12
C SER A 417 -9.48 45.42 5.44
N SER A 418 -8.63 46.02 6.27
CA SER A 418 -7.35 46.54 5.81
C SER A 418 -6.21 45.94 6.62
N ILE A 419 -5.10 45.62 5.95
CA ILE A 419 -3.98 44.89 6.53
C ILE A 419 -2.71 45.73 6.42
N THR A 420 -2.02 45.91 7.56
CA THR A 420 -0.69 46.50 7.62
C THR A 420 0.28 45.45 8.09
N ILE A 421 1.34 45.17 7.32
CA ILE A 421 2.34 44.15 7.65
C ILE A 421 3.62 44.83 8.14
N LEU A 422 4.12 44.40 9.30
CA LEU A 422 5.47 44.60 9.78
C LEU A 422 6.26 43.33 9.49
N PRO A 423 7.11 43.28 8.44
CA PRO A 423 7.76 42.02 8.06
C PRO A 423 8.69 41.43 9.10
N GLY A 424 9.36 42.28 9.89
CA GLY A 424 10.25 41.87 10.97
C GLY A 424 11.34 40.91 10.50
N ALA A 425 11.54 39.85 11.26
CA ALA A 425 12.56 38.84 10.99
C ALA A 425 12.39 38.09 9.63
N ASN A 426 11.21 38.14 9.02
CA ASN A 426 11.01 37.52 7.67
C ASN A 426 11.97 38.12 6.64
N LEU A 427 12.28 39.43 6.71
CA LEU A 427 13.23 40.07 5.81
C LEU A 427 14.69 39.73 6.07
N HIS A 428 14.98 39.06 7.17
CA HIS A 428 16.33 38.62 7.52
C HIS A 428 16.60 37.14 7.19
N LEU A 429 15.65 36.44 6.55
CA LEU A 429 15.89 35.09 6.06
C LEU A 429 16.82 35.16 4.86
N THR A 430 17.99 34.51 4.93
CA THR A 430 19.04 34.59 3.90
C THR A 430 19.20 33.30 3.12
N PRO A 431 19.83 33.33 1.91
CA PRO A 431 20.20 32.12 1.20
C PRO A 431 21.04 31.14 2.02
N GLU A 432 21.93 31.61 2.89
CA GLU A 432 22.75 30.79 3.80
C GLU A 432 21.90 30.07 4.83
N ASP A 433 20.80 30.67 5.28
CA ASP A 433 19.83 30.01 6.18
C ASP A 433 19.21 28.79 5.49
N ILE A 434 18.99 28.82 4.19
CA ILE A 434 18.48 27.69 3.38
C ILE A 434 19.57 26.65 3.16
N LEU A 435 20.74 27.07 2.67
CA LEU A 435 21.86 26.18 2.36
C LEU A 435 22.35 25.43 3.60
N SER A 436 22.46 26.11 4.77
CA SER A 436 22.86 25.46 6.03
C SER A 436 21.88 24.38 6.51
N ARG A 437 20.72 24.25 5.87
CA ARG A 437 19.65 23.27 6.18
C ARG A 437 19.18 22.53 4.94
N GLU A 438 20.02 22.46 3.95
CA GLU A 438 19.76 21.76 2.69
C GLU A 438 19.26 20.30 2.93
N HIS A 439 19.79 19.61 3.94
CA HIS A 439 19.34 18.28 4.35
C HIS A 439 17.84 18.19 4.68
N LEU A 440 17.18 19.29 5.02
CA LEU A 440 15.74 19.32 5.26
C LEU A 440 14.93 19.16 3.95
N PHE A 441 15.54 19.30 2.79
CA PHE A 441 14.90 19.07 1.50
C PHE A 441 15.00 17.61 1.02
N GLU A 442 15.76 16.76 1.69
CA GLU A 442 15.80 15.32 1.40
C GLU A 442 14.40 14.71 1.54
N GLY A 443 13.96 13.98 0.51
CA GLY A 443 12.61 13.42 0.45
C GLY A 443 11.48 14.45 0.26
N CYS A 444 11.80 15.69 -0.12
CA CYS A 444 10.82 16.71 -0.45
C CYS A 444 9.99 16.29 -1.67
N GLY A 445 8.69 16.14 -1.51
CA GLY A 445 7.77 15.96 -2.64
C GLY A 445 7.40 17.29 -3.28
N TYR A 446 6.98 18.22 -2.46
CA TYR A 446 6.65 19.59 -2.86
C TYR A 446 7.25 20.59 -1.88
N CYS A 447 7.85 21.66 -2.43
CA CYS A 447 8.29 22.83 -1.69
C CYS A 447 7.32 23.98 -1.94
N LEU A 448 6.64 24.44 -0.89
CA LEU A 448 5.74 25.59 -0.93
C LEU A 448 6.53 26.84 -0.59
N ILE A 449 6.47 27.86 -1.44
CA ILE A 449 7.25 29.08 -1.27
C ILE A 449 6.31 30.29 -1.36
N SER A 450 6.30 31.13 -0.33
CA SER A 450 5.66 32.45 -0.38
C SER A 450 6.73 33.52 -0.53
N THR A 451 6.44 34.53 -1.34
CA THR A 451 7.42 35.58 -1.69
C THR A 451 7.44 36.77 -0.72
N GLU A 452 6.89 36.63 0.50
CA GLU A 452 6.97 37.63 1.59
C GLU A 452 8.30 37.54 2.38
N ILE A 453 9.37 37.11 1.72
CA ILE A 453 10.74 36.96 2.21
C ILE A 453 11.69 37.54 1.13
N PRO A 454 12.99 37.75 1.42
CA PRO A 454 13.91 38.30 0.42
C PRO A 454 13.96 37.47 -0.87
N GLU A 455 13.98 38.19 -2.00
CA GLU A 455 13.94 37.60 -3.35
C GLU A 455 15.05 36.57 -3.59
N GLU A 456 16.28 36.90 -3.19
CA GLU A 456 17.44 36.01 -3.27
C GLU A 456 17.23 34.70 -2.51
N THR A 457 16.52 34.75 -1.38
CA THR A 457 16.17 33.57 -0.57
C THR A 457 15.08 32.74 -1.24
N VAL A 458 14.10 33.37 -1.89
CA VAL A 458 13.10 32.68 -2.73
C VAL A 458 13.79 31.88 -3.83
N ILE A 459 14.67 32.53 -4.59
CA ILE A 459 15.41 31.88 -5.69
C ILE A 459 16.30 30.75 -5.20
N GLN A 460 17.00 30.94 -4.07
CA GLN A 460 17.81 29.88 -3.47
C GLN A 460 16.94 28.69 -3.02
N SER A 461 15.79 28.94 -2.43
CA SER A 461 14.86 27.88 -1.99
C SER A 461 14.35 27.05 -3.17
N LEU A 462 14.00 27.69 -4.28
CA LEU A 462 13.61 27.04 -5.52
C LEU A 462 14.71 26.11 -6.07
N LYS A 463 15.95 26.63 -6.14
CA LYS A 463 17.10 25.86 -6.61
C LYS A 463 17.39 24.67 -5.70
N THR A 464 17.36 24.87 -4.37
CA THR A 464 17.60 23.81 -3.38
C THR A 464 16.52 22.72 -3.49
N ALA A 465 15.24 23.09 -3.61
CA ALA A 465 14.17 22.11 -3.80
C ALA A 465 14.38 21.26 -5.05
N LYS A 466 14.74 21.88 -6.18
CA LYS A 466 15.02 21.16 -7.44
C LYS A 466 16.23 20.23 -7.33
N ASN A 467 17.30 20.65 -6.67
CA ASN A 467 18.49 19.81 -6.45
C ASN A 467 18.16 18.53 -5.69
N HIS A 468 17.16 18.58 -4.80
CA HIS A 468 16.64 17.44 -4.05
C HIS A 468 15.40 16.78 -4.71
N GLN A 469 15.19 17.02 -6.02
CA GLN A 469 14.09 16.45 -6.81
C GLN A 469 12.68 16.81 -6.30
N GLY A 470 12.56 17.80 -5.43
CA GLY A 470 11.29 18.36 -4.97
C GLY A 470 10.66 19.25 -6.04
N LYS A 471 9.36 19.14 -6.24
CA LYS A 471 8.59 20.07 -7.08
C LYS A 471 8.25 21.33 -6.29
N THR A 472 8.11 22.46 -6.98
CA THR A 472 7.92 23.76 -6.35
C THR A 472 6.54 24.33 -6.64
N ILE A 473 5.89 24.89 -5.61
CA ILE A 473 4.64 25.66 -5.74
C ILE A 473 4.88 27.06 -5.17
N VAL A 474 4.72 28.07 -6.00
CA VAL A 474 4.98 29.47 -5.60
C VAL A 474 3.69 30.27 -5.48
N LYS A 475 3.53 30.94 -4.32
CA LYS A 475 2.53 31.99 -4.08
C LYS A 475 3.20 33.36 -4.18
N PRO A 476 2.97 34.12 -5.27
CA PRO A 476 3.59 35.43 -5.45
C PRO A 476 2.84 36.51 -4.67
N ALA A 477 3.11 36.58 -3.37
CA ALA A 477 2.55 37.63 -2.53
C ALA A 477 3.50 38.82 -2.41
N ALA A 478 2.97 40.02 -2.38
CA ALA A 478 3.70 41.28 -2.18
C ALA A 478 4.81 41.57 -3.25
N LEU A 479 4.73 40.97 -4.43
CA LEU A 479 5.62 41.28 -5.54
C LEU A 479 5.05 42.41 -6.39
N SER A 480 5.92 43.36 -6.81
CA SER A 480 5.61 44.43 -7.77
C SER A 480 6.08 44.09 -9.19
N ALA A 481 7.00 43.16 -9.35
CA ALA A 481 7.51 42.65 -10.63
C ALA A 481 7.97 41.19 -10.46
N LEU A 482 8.13 40.47 -11.56
CA LEU A 482 8.66 39.11 -11.56
C LEU A 482 10.18 39.11 -11.36
N PRO A 483 10.71 38.46 -10.30
CA PRO A 483 12.14 38.26 -10.14
C PRO A 483 12.72 37.41 -11.29
N GLU A 484 13.95 37.69 -11.69
CA GLU A 484 14.67 36.88 -12.66
C GLU A 484 14.90 35.45 -12.10
N GLY A 485 14.63 34.42 -12.91
CA GLY A 485 14.76 33.02 -12.54
C GLY A 485 13.62 32.49 -11.66
N LEU A 486 12.61 33.30 -11.30
CA LEU A 486 11.48 32.80 -10.47
C LEU A 486 10.67 31.74 -11.23
N LEU A 487 10.13 32.07 -12.39
CA LEU A 487 9.21 31.21 -13.15
C LEU A 487 9.92 30.00 -13.78
N GLU A 488 11.16 30.14 -14.21
CA GLU A 488 12.00 29.06 -14.75
C GLU A 488 12.32 27.96 -13.70
N ASN A 489 12.29 28.34 -12.43
CA ASN A 489 12.51 27.43 -11.32
C ASN A 489 11.22 27.01 -10.59
N THR A 490 10.06 27.43 -11.07
CA THR A 490 8.75 27.14 -10.48
C THR A 490 8.02 26.09 -11.30
N ASP A 491 7.57 24.99 -10.66
CA ASP A 491 6.75 23.97 -11.33
C ASP A 491 5.27 24.36 -11.37
N ILE A 492 4.75 24.98 -10.31
CA ILE A 492 3.36 25.43 -10.23
C ILE A 492 3.33 26.86 -9.67
N PHE A 493 2.82 27.79 -10.46
CA PHE A 493 2.68 29.19 -10.07
C PHE A 493 1.23 29.53 -9.74
N VAL A 494 0.95 30.05 -8.54
CA VAL A 494 -0.41 30.24 -8.00
C VAL A 494 -0.67 31.68 -7.61
N PRO A 495 -0.77 32.63 -8.54
CA PRO A 495 -1.20 34.00 -8.26
C PRO A 495 -2.71 34.08 -8.04
N ASN A 496 -3.18 35.09 -7.30
CA ASN A 496 -4.56 35.52 -7.41
C ASN A 496 -4.75 36.50 -8.58
N LYS A 497 -5.99 36.83 -8.92
CA LYS A 497 -6.33 37.73 -10.02
C LYS A 497 -5.59 39.07 -9.95
N ASN A 498 -5.46 39.66 -8.75
CA ASN A 498 -4.82 40.98 -8.57
C ASN A 498 -3.29 40.85 -8.70
N GLU A 499 -2.70 39.81 -8.11
CA GLU A 499 -1.26 39.53 -8.26
C GLU A 499 -0.90 39.25 -9.73
N ALA A 500 -1.73 38.48 -10.45
CA ALA A 500 -1.53 38.22 -11.86
C ALA A 500 -1.57 39.51 -12.69
N ALA A 501 -2.50 40.41 -12.41
CA ALA A 501 -2.59 41.72 -13.09
C ALA A 501 -1.39 42.63 -12.81
N VAL A 502 -0.85 42.63 -11.59
CA VAL A 502 0.36 43.40 -11.22
C VAL A 502 1.60 42.85 -11.92
N LEU A 503 1.73 41.51 -11.95
CA LEU A 503 2.93 40.83 -12.48
C LEU A 503 2.91 40.68 -13.99
N CYS A 504 1.76 40.91 -14.66
CA CYS A 504 1.60 40.93 -16.11
C CYS A 504 0.88 42.22 -16.55
N PRO A 505 1.51 43.39 -16.41
CA PRO A 505 0.87 44.66 -16.78
C PRO A 505 0.58 44.72 -18.29
N GLY A 506 -0.62 45.18 -18.63
CA GLY A 506 -1.07 45.33 -20.00
C GLY A 506 -1.96 44.20 -20.54
N GLU A 507 -2.05 43.08 -19.86
CA GLU A 507 -2.99 42.01 -20.22
C GLU A 507 -4.20 41.97 -19.29
N ALA A 508 -5.39 42.17 -19.85
CA ALA A 508 -6.63 42.26 -19.09
C ALA A 508 -7.30 40.91 -18.84
N SER A 509 -7.05 39.91 -19.70
CA SER A 509 -7.69 38.58 -19.55
C SER A 509 -6.82 37.61 -18.78
N VAL A 510 -7.48 36.80 -17.97
CA VAL A 510 -6.85 35.75 -17.12
C VAL A 510 -6.08 34.74 -17.98
N GLU A 511 -6.64 34.39 -19.14
CA GLU A 511 -6.03 33.46 -20.10
C GLU A 511 -4.70 33.97 -20.61
N LYS A 512 -4.65 35.25 -21.07
CA LYS A 512 -3.43 35.87 -21.59
C LYS A 512 -2.38 36.08 -20.50
N GLN A 513 -2.80 36.43 -19.28
CA GLN A 513 -1.91 36.49 -18.13
C GLN A 513 -1.28 35.11 -17.84
N ALA A 514 -2.07 34.05 -17.88
CA ALA A 514 -1.56 32.69 -17.69
C ALA A 514 -0.62 32.27 -18.85
N ASP A 515 -0.94 32.59 -20.10
CA ASP A 515 -0.06 32.37 -21.27
C ASP A 515 1.27 33.13 -21.14
N PHE A 516 1.25 34.35 -20.61
CA PHE A 516 2.46 35.11 -20.33
C PHE A 516 3.36 34.38 -19.30
N PHE A 517 2.81 33.92 -18.17
CA PHE A 517 3.60 33.18 -17.15
C PHE A 517 4.13 31.85 -17.70
N LEU A 518 3.34 31.15 -18.51
CA LEU A 518 3.77 29.94 -19.21
C LEU A 518 4.95 30.22 -20.14
N SER A 519 4.87 31.30 -20.91
CA SER A 519 5.94 31.72 -21.86
C SER A 519 7.25 32.10 -21.15
N LYS A 520 7.20 32.41 -19.84
CA LYS A 520 8.35 32.69 -18.98
C LYS A 520 8.95 31.46 -18.34
N GLY A 521 8.49 30.26 -18.70
CA GLY A 521 9.11 28.97 -18.31
C GLY A 521 8.40 28.22 -17.20
N CYS A 522 7.30 28.71 -16.62
CA CYS A 522 6.55 27.97 -15.63
C CYS A 522 5.59 26.96 -16.31
N PRO A 523 5.69 25.65 -16.10
CA PRO A 523 4.88 24.66 -16.84
C PRO A 523 3.42 24.62 -16.42
N VAL A 524 3.08 25.05 -15.19
CA VAL A 524 1.70 25.01 -14.66
C VAL A 524 1.37 26.34 -14.00
N VAL A 525 0.32 27.00 -14.47
CA VAL A 525 -0.18 28.26 -13.92
C VAL A 525 -1.61 28.06 -13.42
N ILE A 526 -1.88 28.43 -12.16
CA ILE A 526 -3.22 28.38 -11.57
C ILE A 526 -3.56 29.76 -11.03
N ILE A 527 -4.42 30.51 -11.72
CA ILE A 527 -4.87 31.84 -11.29
C ILE A 527 -6.14 31.68 -10.43
N THR A 528 -6.07 32.01 -9.16
CA THR A 528 -7.25 31.96 -8.27
C THR A 528 -8.11 33.21 -8.44
N LEU A 529 -9.46 33.00 -8.55
CA LEU A 529 -10.45 34.02 -8.89
C LEU A 529 -11.47 34.28 -7.75
N GLY A 530 -11.09 33.92 -6.52
CA GLY A 530 -11.96 34.02 -5.36
C GLY A 530 -13.24 33.18 -5.50
N HIS A 531 -14.41 33.79 -5.30
CA HIS A 531 -15.70 33.11 -5.41
C HIS A 531 -16.03 32.54 -6.80
N LYS A 532 -15.25 32.88 -7.82
CA LYS A 532 -15.37 32.33 -9.20
C LYS A 532 -14.55 31.04 -9.40
N GLY A 533 -13.74 30.63 -8.42
CA GLY A 533 -12.90 29.45 -8.50
C GLY A 533 -11.48 29.73 -8.97
N CYS A 534 -10.97 28.98 -9.94
CA CYS A 534 -9.62 29.20 -10.48
C CYS A 534 -9.53 28.79 -11.96
N TYR A 535 -8.50 29.30 -12.60
CA TYR A 535 -8.15 28.99 -13.99
C TYR A 535 -6.81 28.27 -14.04
N LEU A 536 -6.79 27.08 -14.65
CA LEU A 536 -5.59 26.28 -14.91
C LEU A 536 -5.13 26.48 -16.34
N ARG A 537 -3.82 26.68 -16.52
CA ARG A 537 -3.17 26.69 -17.82
C ARG A 537 -1.87 25.88 -17.78
N THR A 538 -1.76 24.92 -18.69
CA THR A 538 -0.53 24.17 -19.01
C THR A 538 -0.27 24.23 -20.52
N SER A 539 0.79 23.59 -21.02
CA SER A 539 1.01 23.45 -22.46
C SER A 539 -0.13 22.71 -23.18
N GLU A 540 -0.83 21.80 -22.46
CA GLU A 540 -1.83 20.91 -23.05
C GLU A 540 -3.26 21.28 -22.65
N GLU A 541 -3.47 21.88 -21.47
CA GLU A 541 -4.78 22.09 -20.87
C GLU A 541 -5.05 23.58 -20.58
N SER A 542 -6.31 23.96 -20.73
CA SER A 542 -6.86 25.27 -20.42
C SER A 542 -8.25 25.09 -19.84
N LEU A 543 -8.36 25.15 -18.50
CA LEU A 543 -9.57 24.73 -17.77
C LEU A 543 -9.97 25.74 -16.69
N TYR A 544 -11.26 26.06 -16.60
CA TYR A 544 -11.86 26.75 -15.46
C TYR A 544 -12.45 25.76 -14.46
N PHE A 545 -12.13 25.94 -13.18
CA PHE A 545 -12.70 25.19 -12.09
C PHE A 545 -13.60 26.10 -11.26
N PRO A 546 -14.88 25.76 -11.05
CA PRO A 546 -15.75 26.56 -10.23
C PRO A 546 -15.32 26.50 -8.76
N ALA A 547 -15.59 27.57 -8.00
CA ALA A 547 -15.43 27.54 -6.55
C ALA A 547 -16.38 26.52 -5.91
N SER A 548 -16.02 26.01 -4.77
CA SER A 548 -16.90 25.19 -3.94
C SER A 548 -17.99 26.07 -3.33
N ASN A 549 -19.22 25.54 -3.21
CA ASN A 549 -20.36 26.30 -2.72
C ASN A 549 -20.34 26.44 -1.19
N PHE A 550 -19.58 27.40 -0.69
CA PHE A 550 -19.50 27.75 0.72
C PHE A 550 -19.85 29.25 0.93
N PRO A 551 -20.50 29.62 2.04
CA PRO A 551 -20.67 31.01 2.39
C PRO A 551 -19.31 31.65 2.68
N SER A 552 -19.05 32.85 2.17
CA SER A 552 -17.82 33.60 2.48
C SER A 552 -18.06 34.43 3.75
N VAL A 553 -17.35 34.05 4.83
CA VAL A 553 -17.35 34.76 6.12
C VAL A 553 -16.08 35.61 6.25
N ASP A 554 -14.92 34.98 5.95
CA ASP A 554 -13.61 35.63 6.00
C ASP A 554 -12.74 35.08 4.87
N SER A 555 -12.38 35.93 3.91
CA SER A 555 -11.58 35.50 2.75
C SER A 555 -10.10 35.27 3.05
N THR A 556 -9.64 35.59 4.26
CA THR A 556 -8.24 35.45 4.68
C THR A 556 -7.85 33.97 4.76
N GLY A 557 -6.68 33.63 4.24
CA GLY A 557 -6.14 32.26 4.29
C GLY A 557 -6.70 31.28 3.25
N GLY A 558 -7.74 31.65 2.49
CA GLY A 558 -8.33 30.74 1.48
C GLY A 558 -7.33 30.28 0.43
N ALA A 559 -6.44 31.14 -0.03
CA ALA A 559 -5.37 30.79 -0.97
C ALA A 559 -4.30 29.88 -0.33
N ASP A 560 -4.00 30.07 0.98
CA ASP A 560 -3.04 29.24 1.70
C ASP A 560 -3.63 27.82 1.91
N ALA A 561 -4.91 27.72 2.27
CA ALA A 561 -5.63 26.46 2.36
C ALA A 561 -5.68 25.73 1.00
N PHE A 562 -5.90 26.47 -0.09
CA PHE A 562 -5.86 25.92 -1.45
C PHE A 562 -4.50 25.30 -1.76
N ILE A 563 -3.41 26.04 -1.56
CA ILE A 563 -2.05 25.60 -1.86
C ILE A 563 -1.64 24.41 -0.98
N ALA A 564 -1.96 24.46 0.31
CA ALA A 564 -1.70 23.37 1.25
C ALA A 564 -2.39 22.07 0.81
N ALA A 565 -3.67 22.16 0.42
CA ALA A 565 -4.41 20.99 -0.06
C ALA A 565 -3.92 20.52 -1.45
N LEU A 566 -3.66 21.44 -2.38
CA LEU A 566 -3.09 21.12 -3.69
C LEU A 566 -1.80 20.30 -3.52
N ALA A 567 -0.85 20.80 -2.74
CA ALA A 567 0.42 20.11 -2.49
C ALA A 567 0.21 18.76 -1.79
N SER A 568 -0.69 18.70 -0.81
CA SER A 568 -0.96 17.47 -0.05
C SER A 568 -1.45 16.33 -0.93
N TYR A 569 -2.41 16.61 -1.80
CA TYR A 569 -2.98 15.58 -2.69
C TYR A 569 -2.08 15.28 -3.91
N LEU A 570 -1.36 16.27 -4.44
CA LEU A 570 -0.32 16.01 -5.44
C LEU A 570 0.82 15.15 -4.91
N THR A 571 1.19 15.30 -3.64
CA THR A 571 2.20 14.47 -2.98
C THR A 571 1.74 13.00 -2.89
N GLU A 572 0.44 12.75 -2.81
CA GLU A 572 -0.16 11.40 -2.86
C GLU A 572 -0.33 10.85 -4.29
N GLY A 573 0.04 11.63 -5.31
CA GLY A 573 -0.07 11.21 -6.71
C GLY A 573 -1.44 11.40 -7.33
N TYR A 574 -2.31 12.23 -6.73
CA TYR A 574 -3.55 12.61 -7.40
C TYR A 574 -3.27 13.38 -8.69
N PRO A 575 -4.07 13.18 -9.75
CA PRO A 575 -4.01 14.02 -10.95
C PRO A 575 -4.23 15.48 -10.61
N LEU A 576 -3.54 16.38 -11.35
CA LEU A 576 -3.56 17.83 -11.10
C LEU A 576 -5.00 18.39 -11.05
N THR A 577 -5.85 18.00 -11.98
CA THR A 577 -7.25 18.44 -12.06
C THR A 577 -8.08 18.02 -10.84
N LYS A 578 -7.87 16.80 -10.32
CA LYS A 578 -8.51 16.34 -9.10
C LYS A 578 -7.98 17.06 -7.86
N ALA A 579 -6.65 17.24 -7.77
CA ALA A 579 -6.01 17.95 -6.67
C ALA A 579 -6.49 19.42 -6.59
N ILE A 580 -6.65 20.10 -7.73
CA ILE A 580 -7.23 21.46 -7.82
C ILE A 580 -8.67 21.47 -7.28
N ARG A 581 -9.49 20.49 -7.66
CA ARG A 581 -10.87 20.43 -7.20
C ARG A 581 -10.97 20.20 -5.69
N ILE A 582 -10.15 19.30 -5.13
CA ILE A 582 -10.04 19.06 -3.69
C ILE A 582 -9.54 20.31 -2.96
N ALA A 583 -8.54 21.01 -3.53
CA ALA A 583 -8.02 22.25 -3.00
C ALA A 583 -9.09 23.37 -2.96
N SER A 584 -9.99 23.40 -3.94
CA SER A 584 -11.13 24.32 -3.94
C SER A 584 -12.09 24.04 -2.76
N TYR A 585 -12.30 22.79 -2.36
CA TYR A 585 -13.08 22.46 -1.16
C TYR A 585 -12.37 22.94 0.11
N ALA A 586 -11.05 22.70 0.25
CA ALA A 586 -10.30 23.15 1.41
C ALA A 586 -10.32 24.69 1.55
N ALA A 587 -10.16 25.40 0.43
CA ALA A 587 -10.31 26.86 0.41
C ALA A 587 -11.72 27.30 0.82
N GLY A 588 -12.77 26.63 0.32
CA GLY A 588 -14.17 26.90 0.68
C GLY A 588 -14.42 26.75 2.18
N PHE A 589 -13.92 25.70 2.80
CA PHE A 589 -13.99 25.52 4.24
C PHE A 589 -13.28 26.64 5.00
N CYS A 590 -12.07 27.05 4.56
CA CYS A 590 -11.32 28.11 5.19
C CYS A 590 -12.10 29.42 5.17
N VAL A 591 -12.60 29.84 4.01
CA VAL A 591 -13.31 31.13 3.89
C VAL A 591 -14.70 31.14 4.54
N SER A 592 -15.25 30.00 4.90
CA SER A 592 -16.55 29.90 5.60
C SER A 592 -16.48 30.10 7.12
N ARG A 593 -15.28 30.35 7.67
CA ARG A 593 -15.03 30.47 9.11
C ARG A 593 -14.17 31.70 9.40
N THR A 594 -14.23 32.18 10.63
CA THR A 594 -13.42 33.33 11.06
C THR A 594 -12.01 32.90 11.48
N GLY A 595 -10.99 33.68 11.09
CA GLY A 595 -9.57 33.45 11.38
C GLY A 595 -8.99 32.35 10.48
N VAL A 596 -7.64 32.31 10.33
CA VAL A 596 -6.98 31.41 9.38
C VAL A 596 -6.72 30.02 9.99
N VAL A 597 -5.86 29.93 11.00
CA VAL A 597 -5.45 28.64 11.58
C VAL A 597 -6.63 27.80 12.13
N PRO A 598 -7.64 28.40 12.83
CA PRO A 598 -8.83 27.66 13.24
C PRO A 598 -9.72 27.21 12.08
N ALA A 599 -9.67 27.93 10.96
CA ALA A 599 -10.51 27.65 9.77
C ALA A 599 -9.91 26.58 8.86
N LEU A 600 -8.60 26.31 8.95
CA LEU A 600 -7.95 25.24 8.19
C LEU A 600 -8.53 23.88 8.58
N ILE A 601 -9.00 23.15 7.56
CA ILE A 601 -9.70 21.89 7.74
C ILE A 601 -8.73 20.72 7.88
N ASP A 602 -9.10 19.73 8.70
CA ASP A 602 -8.41 18.44 8.78
C ASP A 602 -8.84 17.48 7.67
N ARG A 603 -8.01 16.49 7.40
CA ARG A 603 -8.21 15.52 6.35
C ARG A 603 -9.52 14.73 6.47
N PRO A 604 -9.88 14.13 7.64
CA PRO A 604 -11.12 13.38 7.77
C PRO A 604 -12.36 14.21 7.45
N SER A 605 -12.40 15.46 7.93
CA SER A 605 -13.51 16.37 7.69
C SER A 605 -13.64 16.76 6.21
N LEU A 606 -12.50 17.05 5.55
CA LEU A 606 -12.46 17.38 4.13
C LEU A 606 -12.93 16.20 3.27
N GLU A 607 -12.34 15.01 3.49
CA GLU A 607 -12.69 13.82 2.70
C GLU A 607 -14.12 13.35 2.92
N ASN A 608 -14.63 13.44 4.16
CA ASN A 608 -16.04 13.13 4.43
C ASN A 608 -17.00 14.04 3.66
N HIS A 609 -16.69 15.34 3.60
CA HIS A 609 -17.49 16.27 2.81
C HIS A 609 -17.43 15.95 1.31
N ILE A 610 -16.25 15.63 0.78
CA ILE A 610 -16.06 15.25 -0.63
C ILE A 610 -16.77 13.95 -0.96
N LYS A 611 -16.73 12.93 -0.08
CA LYS A 611 -17.46 11.65 -0.26
C LYS A 611 -18.96 11.85 -0.45
N ILE A 612 -19.52 12.88 0.18
CA ILE A 612 -20.96 13.19 0.07
C ILE A 612 -21.26 13.94 -1.25
N ASN A 613 -20.41 14.87 -1.66
CA ASN A 613 -20.71 15.80 -2.76
C ASN A 613 -20.09 15.41 -4.10
N GLU A 614 -18.84 14.87 -4.12
CA GLU A 614 -18.11 14.47 -5.32
C GLU A 614 -17.21 13.24 -5.01
N PRO A 615 -17.80 12.06 -4.74
CA PRO A 615 -17.07 10.86 -4.29
C PRO A 615 -15.96 10.40 -5.25
N ASP A 616 -16.13 10.62 -6.55
CA ASP A 616 -15.16 10.23 -7.59
C ASP A 616 -13.84 11.00 -7.51
N LEU A 617 -13.76 12.08 -6.73
CA LEU A 617 -12.52 12.82 -6.53
C LEU A 617 -11.51 12.03 -5.70
N LEU A 618 -11.95 11.26 -4.72
CA LEU A 618 -11.08 10.61 -3.72
C LEU A 618 -10.48 9.28 -4.18
N PHE A 619 -10.98 8.68 -5.26
CA PHE A 619 -10.42 7.46 -5.80
C PHE A 619 -9.36 7.79 -6.86
N PRO A 620 -8.08 7.40 -6.66
CA PRO A 620 -7.11 7.53 -7.73
C PRO A 620 -7.61 6.72 -8.93
N GLN A 621 -7.75 7.36 -10.08
CA GLN A 621 -7.95 6.59 -11.31
C GLN A 621 -6.74 5.67 -11.45
N LYS A 622 -6.99 4.35 -11.62
CA LYS A 622 -5.96 3.45 -12.13
C LYS A 622 -5.44 4.12 -13.40
N GLN A 623 -4.18 4.52 -13.42
CA GLN A 623 -3.55 4.95 -14.66
C GLN A 623 -3.74 3.77 -15.62
N LYS A 624 -4.54 3.96 -16.66
CA LYS A 624 -4.51 3.07 -17.82
C LYS A 624 -3.13 3.27 -18.44
N SER A 625 -2.25 2.29 -18.19
CA SER A 625 -1.01 2.11 -18.94
C SER A 625 -1.31 1.89 -20.40
#